data_8436ea02c7f4000a7d596637e164fb99
#
_entry.id   8436ea02c7f4000a7d596637e164fb99
#
_cell.length_a   1.000
_cell.length_b   1.000
_cell.length_c   1.000
_cell.angle_alpha   90.00
_cell.angle_beta   90.00
_cell.angle_gamma   90.00
#
_symmetry.space_group_name_H-M   'P 1'
#
loop_
_entity.id
_entity.type
_entity.pdbx_description
1 polymer ?
#
loop_
_entity_poly.entity_id
_entity_poly.type
_entity_poly.pdbx_seq_one_letter_code
_entity_poly.pdbx_strand_id
1 'polypeptide(L)'
;MPILEDEVGSSGWRILIILSCLGLIVMFDETMILPAIPDFIHKFNISYSTSSWLLSAYIIAAAVMTPIGGKLSDIYGKKKILLIIMAVYITGIIAGRFATNIEFMIAARMAQGVGMAMFPIAFGIIREALPEKKLAIGQTIFSSTFSGGAVVGLVGGAAIIQNFGWQSTFLAILPVAIALWLIIARFARIDSPPTSMRTTVTATIQR
;
A
#
# COMPACT_ATOMS: atom_id res chain seq x y z
N MET A 1 11.21 -30.27 -30.44
CA MET A 1 10.54 -28.99 -30.19
C MET A 1 10.96 -28.55 -28.79
N PRO A 2 11.93 -27.62 -28.63
CA PRO A 2 12.44 -27.28 -27.34
C PRO A 2 11.33 -26.56 -26.59
N ILE A 3 11.02 -27.06 -25.42
CA ILE A 3 10.22 -26.41 -24.39
C ILE A 3 10.97 -25.13 -24.07
N LEU A 4 10.47 -24.01 -24.59
CA LEU A 4 10.95 -22.69 -24.17
C LEU A 4 10.65 -22.60 -22.68
N GLU A 5 11.72 -22.71 -21.90
CA GLU A 5 11.71 -22.56 -20.46
C GLU A 5 11.01 -21.25 -20.12
N ASP A 6 9.93 -21.38 -19.35
CA ASP A 6 9.21 -20.27 -18.72
C ASP A 6 10.13 -19.55 -17.72
N GLU A 7 11.17 -18.92 -18.20
CA GLU A 7 11.91 -17.99 -17.37
C GLU A 7 11.00 -16.78 -17.08
N VAL A 8 10.50 -16.74 -15.85
CA VAL A 8 10.08 -15.46 -15.29
C VAL A 8 11.30 -14.58 -15.37
N GLY A 9 11.32 -13.69 -16.34
CA GLY A 9 12.44 -12.78 -16.50
C GLY A 9 12.71 -12.12 -15.14
N SER A 10 13.97 -11.91 -14.81
CA SER A 10 14.40 -11.29 -13.54
C SER A 10 13.58 -10.04 -13.17
N SER A 11 12.91 -9.45 -14.12
CA SER A 11 12.01 -8.31 -13.99
C SER A 11 10.71 -8.63 -13.23
N GLY A 12 10.06 -9.77 -13.48
CA GLY A 12 8.80 -10.13 -12.81
C GLY A 12 8.99 -10.37 -11.31
N TRP A 13 10.05 -11.07 -10.93
CA TRP A 13 10.39 -11.28 -9.51
C TRP A 13 10.77 -9.99 -8.79
N ARG A 14 11.49 -9.08 -9.45
CA ARG A 14 11.80 -7.75 -8.88
C ARG A 14 10.53 -6.96 -8.60
N ILE A 15 9.59 -6.94 -9.53
CA ILE A 15 8.29 -6.27 -9.34
C ILE A 15 7.54 -6.88 -8.15
N LEU A 16 7.48 -8.21 -8.07
CA LEU A 16 6.83 -8.90 -6.94
C LEU A 16 7.45 -8.51 -5.61
N ILE A 17 8.78 -8.49 -5.49
CA ILE A 17 9.49 -8.12 -4.26
C ILE A 17 9.17 -6.67 -3.88
N ILE A 18 9.24 -5.74 -4.82
CA ILE A 18 8.95 -4.32 -4.57
C ILE A 18 7.51 -4.13 -4.07
N LEU A 19 6.55 -4.79 -4.72
CA LEU A 19 5.14 -4.71 -4.31
C LEU A 19 4.89 -5.41 -2.96
N SER A 20 5.60 -6.51 -2.68
CA SER A 20 5.54 -7.20 -1.39
C SER A 20 6.09 -6.32 -0.26
N CYS A 21 7.19 -5.61 -0.48
CA CYS A 21 7.68 -4.62 0.48
C CYS A 21 6.67 -3.49 0.69
N LEU A 22 6.00 -3.03 -0.38
CA LEU A 22 4.94 -2.03 -0.28
C LEU A 22 3.75 -2.54 0.55
N GLY A 23 3.31 -3.78 0.32
CA GLY A 23 2.25 -4.41 1.11
C GLY A 23 2.61 -4.54 2.59
N LEU A 24 3.85 -4.94 2.90
CA LEU A 24 4.36 -5.02 4.26
C LEU A 24 4.28 -3.68 5.00
N ILE A 25 4.69 -2.58 4.34
CA ILE A 25 4.69 -1.24 4.95
C ILE A 25 3.28 -0.76 5.22
N VAL A 26 2.35 -0.96 4.29
CA VAL A 26 0.95 -0.52 4.47
C VAL A 26 0.31 -1.29 5.63
N MET A 27 0.56 -2.59 5.75
CA MET A 27 0.06 -3.40 6.87
C MET A 27 0.74 -3.07 8.20
N PHE A 28 2.04 -2.76 8.17
CA PHE A 28 2.77 -2.25 9.33
C PHE A 28 2.12 -0.95 9.83
N ASP A 29 1.89 0.01 8.94
CA ASP A 29 1.27 1.31 9.27
C ASP A 29 -0.14 1.16 9.85
N GLU A 30 -0.93 0.22 9.32
CA GLU A 30 -2.27 -0.06 9.83
C GLU A 30 -2.24 -0.53 11.28
N THR A 31 -1.37 -1.48 11.60
CA THR A 31 -1.38 -2.17 12.88
C THR A 31 -0.54 -1.50 13.98
N MET A 32 0.50 -0.74 13.61
CA MET A 32 1.35 -0.03 14.57
C MET A 32 0.61 0.99 15.44
N ILE A 33 -0.56 1.45 14.99
CA ILE A 33 -1.35 2.44 15.73
C ILE A 33 -2.00 1.83 16.99
N LEU A 34 -2.26 0.52 16.98
CA LEU A 34 -2.95 -0.14 18.09
C LEU A 34 -2.23 0.03 19.43
N PRO A 35 -0.93 -0.27 19.55
CA PRO A 35 -0.20 -0.05 20.80
C PRO A 35 -0.02 1.44 21.15
N ALA A 36 -0.24 2.38 20.21
CA ALA A 36 -0.14 3.82 20.48
C ALA A 36 -1.44 4.44 21.04
N ILE A 37 -2.57 3.72 21.02
CA ILE A 37 -3.87 4.25 21.48
C ILE A 37 -3.81 4.84 22.90
N PRO A 38 -3.19 4.19 23.91
CA PRO A 38 -3.09 4.78 25.25
C PRO A 38 -2.35 6.13 25.26
N ASP A 39 -1.27 6.24 24.48
CA ASP A 39 -0.49 7.47 24.37
C ASP A 39 -1.31 8.61 23.75
N PHE A 40 -2.16 8.31 22.75
CA PHE A 40 -3.04 9.30 22.13
C PHE A 40 -4.13 9.78 23.09
N ILE A 41 -4.71 8.87 23.89
CA ILE A 41 -5.69 9.21 24.92
C ILE A 41 -5.08 10.19 25.91
N HIS A 42 -3.89 9.90 26.42
CA HIS A 42 -3.19 10.78 27.36
C HIS A 42 -2.76 12.11 26.73
N LYS A 43 -2.15 12.06 25.54
CA LYS A 43 -1.58 13.23 24.89
C LYS A 43 -2.63 14.23 24.44
N PHE A 44 -3.73 13.75 23.84
CA PHE A 44 -4.78 14.59 23.29
C PHE A 44 -5.93 14.80 24.29
N ASN A 45 -5.85 14.22 25.50
CA ASN A 45 -6.88 14.28 26.53
C ASN A 45 -8.28 13.91 26.01
N ILE A 46 -8.38 12.77 25.30
CA ILE A 46 -9.59 12.28 24.65
C ILE A 46 -10.14 11.03 25.31
N SER A 47 -11.41 10.72 25.04
CA SER A 47 -12.03 9.48 25.50
C SER A 47 -11.56 8.28 24.65
N TYR A 48 -11.73 7.08 25.20
CA TYR A 48 -11.49 5.83 24.45
C TYR A 48 -12.39 5.75 23.20
N SER A 49 -13.63 6.20 23.29
CA SER A 49 -14.55 6.27 22.15
C SER A 49 -14.02 7.18 21.04
N THR A 50 -13.44 8.32 21.38
CA THR A 50 -12.84 9.24 20.40
C THR A 50 -11.60 8.62 19.75
N SER A 51 -10.78 7.88 20.51
CA SER A 51 -9.59 7.23 19.96
C SER A 51 -9.92 6.16 18.90
N SER A 52 -11.10 5.53 18.99
CA SER A 52 -11.56 4.55 17.99
C SER A 52 -11.69 5.15 16.58
N TRP A 53 -11.89 6.47 16.47
CA TRP A 53 -11.92 7.14 15.18
C TRP A 53 -10.58 7.07 14.42
N LEU A 54 -9.46 6.88 15.12
CA LEU A 54 -8.15 6.69 14.48
C LEU A 54 -8.12 5.45 13.59
N LEU A 55 -8.78 4.37 14.03
CA LEU A 55 -8.93 3.15 13.25
C LEU A 55 -10.07 3.25 12.24
N SER A 56 -11.23 3.73 12.69
CA SER A 56 -12.43 3.82 11.84
C SER A 56 -12.21 4.72 10.63
N ALA A 57 -11.59 5.87 10.80
CA ALA A 57 -11.32 6.81 9.72
C ALA A 57 -10.38 6.20 8.66
N TYR A 58 -9.35 5.46 9.08
CA TYR A 58 -8.47 4.71 8.20
C TYR A 58 -9.25 3.67 7.38
N ILE A 59 -10.05 2.84 8.07
CA ILE A 59 -10.83 1.76 7.44
C ILE A 59 -11.88 2.31 6.48
N ILE A 60 -12.57 3.39 6.85
CA ILE A 60 -13.57 4.05 5.98
C ILE A 60 -12.90 4.57 4.71
N ALA A 61 -11.77 5.26 4.83
CA ALA A 61 -11.02 5.74 3.67
C ALA A 61 -10.54 4.58 2.81
N ALA A 62 -10.06 3.50 3.42
CA ALA A 62 -9.65 2.28 2.74
C ALA A 62 -10.80 1.62 1.97
N ALA A 63 -11.96 1.47 2.61
CA ALA A 63 -13.14 0.84 1.99
C ALA A 63 -13.64 1.62 0.76
N VAL A 64 -13.60 2.94 0.82
CA VAL A 64 -14.01 3.81 -0.30
C VAL A 64 -12.97 3.81 -1.41
N MET A 65 -11.68 3.96 -1.04
CA MET A 65 -10.62 4.16 -2.02
C MET A 65 -10.15 2.88 -2.70
N THR A 66 -10.32 1.71 -2.09
CA THR A 66 -9.90 0.43 -2.66
C THR A 66 -10.59 0.14 -4.02
N PRO A 67 -11.92 0.15 -4.15
CA PRO A 67 -12.57 -0.05 -5.43
C PRO A 67 -12.33 1.12 -6.41
N ILE A 68 -12.29 2.35 -5.92
CA ILE A 68 -12.04 3.54 -6.74
C ILE A 68 -10.63 3.49 -7.34
N GLY A 69 -9.62 3.24 -6.51
CA GLY A 69 -8.22 3.16 -6.93
C GLY A 69 -7.99 2.02 -7.93
N GLY A 70 -8.60 0.86 -7.70
CA GLY A 70 -8.58 -0.26 -8.65
C GLY A 70 -9.12 0.16 -10.02
N LYS A 71 -10.32 0.72 -10.07
CA LYS A 71 -10.95 1.17 -11.32
C LYS A 71 -10.16 2.30 -12.01
N LEU A 72 -9.70 3.28 -11.26
CA LEU A 72 -8.86 4.36 -11.79
C LEU A 72 -7.56 3.83 -12.39
N SER A 73 -6.96 2.81 -11.77
CA SER A 73 -5.73 2.19 -12.27
C SER A 73 -5.92 1.49 -13.61
N ASP A 74 -7.09 0.89 -13.84
CA ASP A 74 -7.43 0.26 -15.10
C ASP A 74 -7.67 1.28 -16.22
N ILE A 75 -8.20 2.48 -15.90
CA ILE A 75 -8.49 3.54 -16.86
C ILE A 75 -7.23 4.36 -17.19
N TYR A 76 -6.51 4.82 -16.17
CA TYR A 76 -5.42 5.79 -16.31
C TYR A 76 -4.02 5.17 -16.26
N GLY A 77 -3.92 3.85 -16.09
CA GLY A 77 -2.68 3.11 -15.99
C GLY A 77 -2.24 2.85 -14.54
N LYS A 78 -1.85 1.60 -14.27
CA LYS A 78 -1.56 1.09 -12.92
C LYS A 78 -0.41 1.83 -12.25
N LYS A 79 0.70 2.07 -12.97
CA LYS A 79 1.86 2.78 -12.41
C LYS A 79 1.52 4.19 -11.97
N LYS A 80 0.79 4.94 -12.81
CA LYS A 80 0.45 6.34 -12.53
C LYS A 80 -0.43 6.45 -11.28
N ILE A 81 -1.47 5.63 -11.20
CA ILE A 81 -2.40 5.66 -10.07
C ILE A 81 -1.72 5.16 -8.79
N LEU A 82 -0.90 4.10 -8.89
CA LEU A 82 -0.11 3.62 -7.75
C LEU A 82 0.76 4.73 -7.16
N LEU A 83 1.49 5.48 -8.00
CA LEU A 83 2.35 6.58 -7.54
C LEU A 83 1.57 7.73 -6.91
N ILE A 84 0.38 8.05 -7.44
CA ILE A 84 -0.50 9.08 -6.86
C ILE A 84 -1.00 8.64 -5.47
N ILE A 85 -1.48 7.40 -5.35
CA ILE A 85 -1.95 6.85 -4.07
C ILE A 85 -0.81 6.80 -3.05
N MET A 86 0.39 6.36 -3.46
CA MET A 86 1.57 6.39 -2.61
C MET A 86 1.95 7.80 -2.15
N ALA A 87 1.84 8.80 -3.02
CA ALA A 87 2.10 10.19 -2.65
C ALA A 87 1.09 10.69 -1.60
N VAL A 88 -0.20 10.39 -1.75
CA VAL A 88 -1.23 10.70 -0.74
C VAL A 88 -0.93 9.97 0.58
N TYR A 89 -0.58 8.70 0.52
CA TYR A 89 -0.19 7.89 1.67
C TYR A 89 1.01 8.50 2.41
N ILE A 90 2.08 8.86 1.69
CA ILE A 90 3.28 9.50 2.27
C ILE A 90 2.94 10.84 2.92
N THR A 91 2.08 11.66 2.29
CA THR A 91 1.63 12.92 2.92
C THR A 91 0.85 12.66 4.20
N GLY A 92 0.05 11.60 4.25
CA GLY A 92 -0.64 11.15 5.47
C GLY A 92 0.34 10.73 6.57
N ILE A 93 1.43 10.02 6.25
CA ILE A 93 2.48 9.66 7.22
C ILE A 93 3.15 10.92 7.77
N ILE A 94 3.53 11.86 6.89
CA ILE A 94 4.14 13.13 7.30
C ILE A 94 3.19 13.92 8.21
N ALA A 95 1.93 14.05 7.80
CA ALA A 95 0.92 14.75 8.59
C ALA A 95 0.73 14.11 9.97
N GLY A 96 0.64 12.77 10.05
CA GLY A 96 0.52 12.04 11.30
C GLY A 96 1.69 12.31 12.26
N ARG A 97 2.92 12.41 11.75
CA ARG A 97 4.10 12.75 12.56
C ARG A 97 3.99 14.10 13.26
N PHE A 98 3.37 15.08 12.60
CA PHE A 98 3.23 16.45 13.09
C PHE A 98 1.87 16.74 13.72
N ALA A 99 1.05 15.73 13.98
CA ALA A 99 -0.26 15.92 14.56
C ALA A 99 -0.18 16.53 15.98
N THR A 100 -0.85 17.65 16.15
CA THR A 100 -0.95 18.41 17.40
C THR A 100 -2.27 18.23 18.13
N ASN A 101 -3.31 17.81 17.41
CA ASN A 101 -4.65 17.51 17.93
C ASN A 101 -5.21 16.25 17.28
N ILE A 102 -6.32 15.76 17.85
CA ILE A 102 -6.93 14.50 17.41
C ILE A 102 -7.58 14.61 16.04
N GLU A 103 -8.19 15.72 15.69
CA GLU A 103 -8.87 15.95 14.41
C GLU A 103 -7.85 15.88 13.28
N PHE A 104 -6.70 16.53 13.46
CA PHE A 104 -5.61 16.48 12.49
C PHE A 104 -5.03 15.07 12.35
N MET A 105 -4.90 14.33 13.47
CA MET A 105 -4.47 12.94 13.44
C MET A 105 -5.47 12.05 12.69
N ILE A 106 -6.78 12.23 12.91
CA ILE A 106 -7.82 11.49 12.18
C ILE A 106 -7.74 11.79 10.68
N ALA A 107 -7.57 13.05 10.28
CA ALA A 107 -7.41 13.42 8.89
C ALA A 107 -6.15 12.78 8.27
N ALA A 108 -5.05 12.74 9.00
CA ALA A 108 -3.82 12.05 8.59
C ALA A 108 -4.05 10.55 8.40
N ARG A 109 -4.80 9.89 9.31
CA ARG A 109 -5.19 8.48 9.21
C ARG A 109 -6.09 8.20 8.00
N MET A 110 -7.01 9.11 7.67
CA MET A 110 -7.79 9.00 6.44
C MET A 110 -6.89 9.03 5.20
N ALA A 111 -5.94 9.95 5.13
CA ALA A 111 -4.99 10.02 4.02
C ALA A 111 -4.13 8.74 3.93
N GLN A 112 -3.70 8.16 5.07
CA GLN A 112 -3.00 6.87 5.10
C GLN A 112 -3.90 5.72 4.65
N GLY A 113 -5.18 5.70 5.04
CA GLY A 113 -6.15 4.69 4.62
C GLY A 113 -6.34 4.61 3.10
N VAL A 114 -6.13 5.71 2.37
CA VAL A 114 -6.09 5.71 0.89
C VAL A 114 -5.04 4.72 0.37
N GLY A 115 -3.97 4.49 1.14
CA GLY A 115 -2.91 3.54 0.81
C GLY A 115 -3.41 2.10 0.58
N MET A 116 -4.51 1.69 1.19
CA MET A 116 -5.10 0.35 0.96
C MET A 116 -5.51 0.11 -0.50
N ALA A 117 -5.78 1.16 -1.26
CA ALA A 117 -6.05 1.04 -2.69
C ALA A 117 -4.82 0.56 -3.50
N MET A 118 -3.62 0.53 -2.93
CA MET A 118 -2.45 -0.05 -3.57
C MET A 118 -2.57 -1.56 -3.76
N PHE A 119 -3.32 -2.27 -2.90
CA PHE A 119 -3.44 -3.73 -2.96
C PHE A 119 -4.10 -4.24 -4.24
N PRO A 120 -5.31 -3.81 -4.65
CA PRO A 120 -5.90 -4.26 -5.89
C PRO A 120 -5.04 -3.88 -7.10
N ILE A 121 -4.36 -2.73 -7.07
CA ILE A 121 -3.44 -2.31 -8.13
C ILE A 121 -2.24 -3.25 -8.19
N ALA A 122 -1.65 -3.60 -7.04
CA ALA A 122 -0.51 -4.52 -6.95
C ALA A 122 -0.90 -5.91 -7.47
N PHE A 123 -2.05 -6.46 -7.10
CA PHE A 123 -2.56 -7.72 -7.66
C PHE A 123 -2.69 -7.66 -9.18
N GLY A 124 -3.20 -6.54 -9.72
CA GLY A 124 -3.29 -6.31 -11.15
C GLY A 124 -1.91 -6.27 -11.84
N ILE A 125 -0.92 -5.63 -11.22
CA ILE A 125 0.45 -5.57 -11.74
C ILE A 125 1.11 -6.96 -11.70
N ILE A 126 0.97 -7.70 -10.59
CA ILE A 126 1.50 -9.05 -10.44
C ILE A 126 0.94 -9.98 -11.51
N ARG A 127 -0.37 -9.87 -11.80
CA ARG A 127 -1.03 -10.65 -12.85
C ARG A 127 -0.47 -10.38 -14.25
N GLU A 128 -0.01 -9.17 -14.52
CA GLU A 128 0.59 -8.80 -15.81
C GLU A 128 2.08 -9.12 -15.87
N ALA A 129 2.78 -9.12 -14.73
CA ALA A 129 4.21 -9.32 -14.66
C ALA A 129 4.64 -10.79 -14.60
N LEU A 130 3.76 -11.70 -14.17
CA LEU A 130 4.04 -13.11 -13.99
C LEU A 130 3.29 -13.98 -15.00
N PRO A 131 3.94 -15.05 -15.54
CA PRO A 131 3.26 -16.04 -16.38
C PRO A 131 2.23 -16.83 -15.57
N GLU A 132 1.19 -17.36 -16.25
CA GLU A 132 0.06 -18.04 -15.63
C GLU A 132 0.48 -19.16 -14.67
N LYS A 133 1.48 -19.95 -15.02
CA LYS A 133 2.01 -21.06 -14.19
C LYS A 133 2.57 -20.60 -12.84
N LYS A 134 3.04 -19.35 -12.73
CA LYS A 134 3.66 -18.80 -11.52
C LYS A 134 2.79 -17.75 -10.82
N LEU A 135 1.65 -17.41 -11.43
CA LEU A 135 0.75 -16.39 -10.92
C LEU A 135 0.21 -16.71 -9.52
N ALA A 136 -0.23 -17.95 -9.31
CA ALA A 136 -0.75 -18.38 -8.01
C ALA A 136 0.30 -18.23 -6.90
N ILE A 137 1.55 -18.62 -7.17
CA ILE A 137 2.66 -18.49 -6.22
C ILE A 137 2.95 -17.01 -5.95
N GLY A 138 3.01 -16.17 -6.98
CA GLY A 138 3.24 -14.73 -6.83
C GLY A 138 2.17 -14.04 -5.99
N GLN A 139 0.90 -14.36 -6.24
CA GLN A 139 -0.23 -13.83 -5.45
C GLN A 139 -0.21 -14.34 -4.01
N THR A 140 0.17 -15.59 -3.76
CA THR A 140 0.31 -16.14 -2.40
C THR A 140 1.43 -15.44 -1.64
N ILE A 141 2.59 -15.23 -2.26
CA ILE A 141 3.70 -14.49 -1.65
C ILE A 141 3.25 -13.07 -1.30
N PHE A 142 2.61 -12.38 -2.22
CA PHE A 142 2.09 -11.02 -1.96
C PHE A 142 1.03 -11.02 -0.85
N SER A 143 0.08 -11.95 -0.85
CA SER A 143 -0.95 -12.05 0.20
C SER A 143 -0.36 -12.35 1.57
N SER A 144 0.74 -13.11 1.65
CA SER A 144 1.40 -13.39 2.95
C SER A 144 1.99 -12.13 3.59
N THR A 145 2.22 -11.07 2.81
CA THR A 145 2.68 -9.78 3.35
C THR A 145 1.64 -9.12 4.27
N PHE A 146 0.35 -9.44 4.11
CA PHE A 146 -0.71 -8.90 4.97
C PHE A 146 -0.54 -9.36 6.41
N SER A 147 -0.43 -10.68 6.62
CA SER A 147 -0.22 -11.23 7.95
C SER A 147 1.17 -10.88 8.50
N GLY A 148 2.21 -10.99 7.65
CA GLY A 148 3.57 -10.64 8.03
C GLY A 148 3.71 -9.18 8.44
N GLY A 149 3.19 -8.26 7.63
CA GLY A 149 3.19 -6.83 7.90
C GLY A 149 2.41 -6.47 9.16
N ALA A 150 1.23 -7.09 9.38
CA ALA A 150 0.41 -6.87 10.56
C ALA A 150 1.14 -7.30 11.85
N VAL A 151 1.77 -8.47 11.86
CA VAL A 151 2.54 -8.95 13.02
C VAL A 151 3.74 -8.05 13.30
N VAL A 152 4.51 -7.71 12.25
CA VAL A 152 5.69 -6.83 12.40
C VAL A 152 5.24 -5.43 12.83
N GLY A 153 4.11 -4.93 12.34
CA GLY A 153 3.55 -3.63 12.73
C GLY A 153 3.12 -3.60 14.18
N LEU A 154 2.43 -4.63 14.66
CA LEU A 154 1.99 -4.71 16.05
C LEU A 154 3.17 -4.82 17.01
N VAL A 155 4.06 -5.78 16.80
CA VAL A 155 5.20 -6.06 17.69
C VAL A 155 6.28 -4.98 17.56
N GLY A 156 6.68 -4.67 16.32
CA GLY A 156 7.70 -3.66 16.03
C GLY A 156 7.21 -2.26 16.40
N GLY A 157 5.94 -1.95 16.11
CA GLY A 157 5.30 -0.70 16.51
C GLY A 157 5.31 -0.52 18.03
N ALA A 158 4.92 -1.55 18.80
CA ALA A 158 4.97 -1.52 20.26
C ALA A 158 6.39 -1.28 20.79
N ALA A 159 7.39 -1.97 20.24
CA ALA A 159 8.77 -1.78 20.63
C ALA A 159 9.31 -0.36 20.34
N ILE A 160 8.95 0.21 19.17
CA ILE A 160 9.32 1.57 18.80
C ILE A 160 8.65 2.58 19.75
N ILE A 161 7.35 2.41 20.04
CA ILE A 161 6.57 3.32 20.88
C ILE A 161 7.12 3.34 22.30
N GLN A 162 7.40 2.17 22.89
CA GLN A 162 7.94 2.06 24.23
C GLN A 162 9.29 2.77 24.41
N ASN A 163 10.16 2.73 23.40
CA ASN A 163 11.52 3.27 23.51
C ASN A 163 11.66 4.70 22.98
N PHE A 164 10.87 5.08 21.97
CA PHE A 164 11.07 6.34 21.23
C PHE A 164 9.79 7.18 21.07
N GLY A 165 8.67 6.71 21.62
CA GLY A 165 7.37 7.36 21.48
C GLY A 165 6.69 7.10 20.13
N TRP A 166 5.39 7.33 20.09
CA TRP A 166 4.53 7.00 18.93
C TRP A 166 4.90 7.78 17.64
N GLN A 167 5.45 9.00 17.77
CA GLN A 167 5.90 9.78 16.61
C GLN A 167 7.00 9.10 15.81
N SER A 168 7.80 8.26 16.47
CA SER A 168 8.93 7.56 15.86
C SER A 168 8.47 6.42 14.93
N THR A 169 7.25 5.91 15.09
CA THR A 169 6.69 4.91 14.18
C THR A 169 6.50 5.47 12.77
N PHE A 170 6.02 6.72 12.66
CA PHE A 170 5.91 7.41 11.36
C PHE A 170 7.29 7.66 10.73
N LEU A 171 8.30 8.01 11.55
CA LEU A 171 9.66 8.21 11.06
C LEU A 171 10.32 6.91 10.58
N ALA A 172 9.98 5.78 11.17
CA ALA A 172 10.49 4.48 10.73
C ALA A 172 9.97 4.07 9.35
N ILE A 173 8.70 4.39 9.05
CA ILE A 173 8.05 4.03 7.79
C ILE A 173 8.42 5.00 6.66
N LEU A 174 8.53 6.29 6.96
CA LEU A 174 8.67 7.36 5.98
C LEU A 174 9.82 7.15 4.99
N PRO A 175 11.07 6.86 5.41
CA PRO A 175 12.18 6.67 4.47
C PRO A 175 11.97 5.47 3.55
N VAL A 176 11.37 4.40 4.07
CA VAL A 176 11.10 3.19 3.28
C VAL A 176 9.99 3.44 2.26
N ALA A 177 8.92 4.15 2.65
CA ALA A 177 7.84 4.53 1.75
C ALA A 177 8.34 5.44 0.62
N ILE A 178 9.18 6.43 0.93
CA ILE A 178 9.80 7.32 -0.07
C ILE A 178 10.74 6.54 -0.99
N ALA A 179 11.58 5.66 -0.44
CA ALA A 179 12.49 4.84 -1.24
C ALA A 179 11.71 3.95 -2.23
N LEU A 180 10.64 3.28 -1.79
CA LEU A 180 9.79 2.48 -2.67
C LEU A 180 9.09 3.34 -3.72
N TRP A 181 8.60 4.52 -3.36
CA TRP A 181 8.01 5.46 -4.31
C TRP A 181 9.00 5.83 -5.42
N LEU A 182 10.24 6.17 -5.05
CA LEU A 182 11.31 6.50 -5.99
C LEU A 182 11.71 5.31 -6.88
N ILE A 183 11.80 4.10 -6.28
CA ILE A 183 12.12 2.87 -7.01
C ILE A 183 11.03 2.58 -8.04
N ILE A 184 9.75 2.66 -7.65
CA ILE A 184 8.63 2.43 -8.56
C ILE A 184 8.59 3.50 -9.65
N ALA A 185 8.83 4.77 -9.31
CA ALA A 185 8.83 5.87 -10.27
C ALA A 185 9.91 5.67 -11.34
N ARG A 186 11.15 5.28 -10.94
CA ARG A 186 12.31 5.21 -11.83
C ARG A 186 12.51 3.86 -12.54
N PHE A 187 12.30 2.76 -11.82
CA PHE A 187 12.75 1.43 -12.27
C PHE A 187 11.61 0.47 -12.63
N ALA A 188 10.39 0.66 -12.14
CA ALA A 188 9.30 -0.22 -12.50
C ALA A 188 8.76 0.15 -13.90
N ARG A 189 9.15 -0.64 -14.90
CA ARG A 189 8.49 -0.62 -16.22
C ARG A 189 7.17 -1.38 -16.11
N ILE A 190 6.15 -0.70 -15.61
CA ILE A 190 4.78 -1.20 -15.50
C ILE A 190 4.01 -0.51 -16.64
N ASP A 191 4.29 -0.93 -17.85
CA ASP A 191 3.64 -0.39 -19.06
C ASP A 191 2.43 -1.25 -19.41
N SER A 192 1.33 -1.06 -18.70
CA SER A 192 0.03 -1.57 -19.14
C SER A 192 -0.67 -0.49 -19.95
N PRO A 193 -0.95 -0.72 -21.25
CA PRO A 193 -1.78 0.20 -22.00
C PRO A 193 -3.17 0.28 -21.35
N PRO A 194 -3.78 1.47 -21.27
CA PRO A 194 -5.11 1.64 -20.69
C PRO A 194 -6.12 0.74 -21.41
N THR A 195 -7.05 0.18 -20.65
CA THR A 195 -8.06 -0.82 -21.13
C THR A 195 -8.88 -0.31 -22.33
N SER A 196 -9.01 1.01 -22.50
CA SER A 196 -9.66 1.63 -23.68
C SER A 196 -8.99 1.27 -25.01
N MET A 197 -7.67 1.02 -25.02
CA MET A 197 -6.98 0.58 -26.26
C MET A 197 -7.13 -0.91 -26.51
N ARG A 198 -7.32 -1.76 -25.50
CA ARG A 198 -7.51 -3.20 -25.68
C ARG A 198 -8.82 -3.52 -26.40
N THR A 199 -9.91 -2.82 -26.08
CA THR A 199 -11.22 -3.03 -26.74
C THR A 199 -11.17 -2.67 -28.22
N THR A 200 -10.43 -1.66 -28.61
CA THR A 200 -10.31 -1.25 -30.01
C THR A 200 -9.50 -2.26 -30.84
N VAL A 201 -8.42 -2.80 -30.29
CA VAL A 201 -7.58 -3.79 -30.99
C VAL A 201 -8.32 -5.12 -31.19
N THR A 202 -9.06 -5.59 -30.18
CA THR A 202 -9.85 -6.83 -30.28
C THR A 202 -11.00 -6.70 -31.30
N ALA A 203 -11.64 -5.54 -31.37
CA ALA A 203 -12.69 -5.27 -32.36
C ALA A 203 -12.17 -5.16 -33.81
N THR A 204 -10.90 -4.80 -33.99
CA THR A 204 -10.26 -4.70 -35.31
C THR A 204 -9.80 -6.06 -35.84
N ILE A 205 -9.48 -7.02 -34.96
CA ILE A 205 -9.03 -8.38 -35.35
C ILE A 205 -10.19 -9.30 -35.69
N GLN A 206 -11.41 -8.96 -35.26
CA GLN A 206 -12.63 -9.75 -35.56
C GLN A 206 -13.42 -9.28 -36.82
N ARG A 207 -12.89 -8.33 -37.59
CA ARG A 207 -13.35 -7.94 -38.90
C ARG A 207 -12.39 -8.40 -39.99
#